data_e0ab62abb8d4bc00e17daa3881b0e4ab
#
_entry.id   e0ab62abb8d4bc00e17daa3881b0e4ab
#
_cell.length_a   1.000
_cell.length_b   1.000
_cell.length_c   1.000
_cell.angle_alpha   90.00
_cell.angle_beta   90.00
_cell.angle_gamma   90.00
#
_symmetry.space_group_name_H-M   'P 1'
#
loop_
_entity.id
_entity.type
_entity.pdbx_description
1 polymer ?
#
loop_
_entity_poly.entity_id
_entity_poly.type
_entity_poly.pdbx_seq_one_letter_code
_entity_poly.pdbx_strand_id
1 'polypeptide(L)'
;DRDARTVHGRRGDGTAFAVPYDRLLIATGATSIRPAIEGMDLPGVFTVKNLEDGRRIKRFLRERKAERAVILGMGYIALEMTEALVDLGLAVDLVKPRAGLLPWLHRELAKPVRELLEQRGVGLYDGYRVDRISADGDRLTVHAGDLALSADLVIAAIGVRPCASLAEQAGLELSVGGSIATDR
;
A
#
# COMPACT_ATOMS: atom_id res chain seq x y z
N ASP A 1 -1.43 27.11 -14.08
CA ASP A 1 -1.14 28.54 -14.04
C ASP A 1 -2.18 29.25 -13.17
N ARG A 2 -1.75 29.76 -12.01
CA ARG A 2 -2.63 30.44 -11.04
C ARG A 2 -2.98 31.86 -11.47
N ASP A 3 -2.04 32.55 -12.08
CA ASP A 3 -2.20 33.98 -12.46
C ASP A 3 -3.18 34.07 -13.64
N ALA A 4 -3.02 33.21 -14.63
CA ALA A 4 -3.92 33.10 -15.76
C ALA A 4 -5.21 32.33 -15.44
N ARG A 5 -5.36 31.76 -14.23
CA ARG A 5 -6.48 30.89 -13.81
C ARG A 5 -6.80 29.81 -14.85
N THR A 6 -5.77 29.11 -15.32
CA THR A 6 -5.91 28.12 -16.38
C THR A 6 -5.20 26.83 -16.01
N VAL A 7 -5.89 25.71 -16.16
CA VAL A 7 -5.30 24.37 -16.07
C VAL A 7 -4.85 23.92 -17.45
N HIS A 8 -3.57 23.61 -17.58
CA HIS A 8 -3.00 23.02 -18.79
C HIS A 8 -2.81 21.50 -18.59
N GLY A 9 -3.09 20.72 -19.60
CA GLY A 9 -2.93 19.28 -19.55
C GLY A 9 -2.78 18.65 -20.92
N ARG A 10 -2.63 17.31 -20.91
CA ARG A 10 -2.64 16.48 -22.12
C ARG A 10 -3.66 15.36 -21.97
N ARG A 11 -4.38 15.08 -23.04
CA ARG A 11 -5.27 13.92 -23.14
C ARG A 11 -4.45 12.64 -23.34
N GLY A 12 -5.09 11.49 -23.21
CA GLY A 12 -4.45 10.18 -23.43
C GLY A 12 -3.88 9.98 -24.85
N ASP A 13 -4.40 10.71 -25.84
CA ASP A 13 -3.90 10.77 -27.21
C ASP A 13 -2.73 11.76 -27.42
N GLY A 14 -2.27 12.42 -26.36
CA GLY A 14 -1.21 13.42 -26.40
C GLY A 14 -1.65 14.85 -26.72
N THR A 15 -2.92 15.07 -27.09
CA THR A 15 -3.46 16.39 -27.41
C THR A 15 -3.42 17.33 -26.20
N ALA A 16 -2.80 18.49 -26.35
CA ALA A 16 -2.79 19.51 -25.30
C ALA A 16 -4.17 20.16 -25.15
N PHE A 17 -4.52 20.52 -23.91
CA PHE A 17 -5.71 21.30 -23.61
C PHE A 17 -5.42 22.39 -22.58
N ALA A 18 -6.24 23.42 -22.55
CA ALA A 18 -6.26 24.45 -21.55
C ALA A 18 -7.71 24.70 -21.12
N VAL A 19 -7.97 24.75 -19.81
CA VAL A 19 -9.30 25.00 -19.25
C VAL A 19 -9.20 26.16 -18.27
N PRO A 20 -9.89 27.29 -18.53
CA PRO A 20 -9.99 28.36 -17.56
C PRO A 20 -10.85 27.95 -16.37
N TYR A 21 -10.62 28.57 -15.20
CA TYR A 21 -11.40 28.31 -13.99
C TYR A 21 -11.56 29.58 -13.15
N ASP A 22 -12.68 29.67 -12.45
CA ASP A 22 -12.90 30.68 -11.40
C ASP A 22 -12.42 30.15 -10.04
N ARG A 23 -12.66 28.87 -9.78
CA ARG A 23 -12.19 28.14 -8.58
C ARG A 23 -11.69 26.76 -9.00
N LEU A 24 -10.59 26.32 -8.43
CA LEU A 24 -9.95 25.03 -8.71
C LEU A 24 -9.84 24.20 -7.43
N LEU A 25 -10.40 23.00 -7.45
CA LEU A 25 -10.16 21.97 -6.43
C LEU A 25 -9.06 21.03 -6.91
N ILE A 26 -7.98 20.92 -6.13
CA ILE A 26 -6.91 19.94 -6.38
C ILE A 26 -7.14 18.72 -5.49
N ALA A 27 -7.55 17.62 -6.07
CA ALA A 27 -7.89 16.36 -5.41
C ALA A 27 -7.16 15.18 -6.07
N THR A 28 -5.84 15.27 -6.22
CA THR A 28 -4.98 14.34 -6.95
C THR A 28 -4.71 13.02 -6.22
N GLY A 29 -5.21 12.87 -4.99
CA GLY A 29 -5.15 11.63 -4.22
C GLY A 29 -3.75 11.28 -3.71
N ALA A 30 -3.42 9.98 -3.72
CA ALA A 30 -2.17 9.46 -3.21
C ALA A 30 -1.75 8.19 -3.98
N THR A 31 -0.47 7.83 -3.93
CA THR A 31 0.08 6.58 -4.44
C THR A 31 0.52 5.66 -3.30
N SER A 32 0.49 4.34 -3.52
CA SER A 32 1.07 3.38 -2.58
C SER A 32 2.57 3.58 -2.46
N ILE A 33 3.09 3.48 -1.25
CA ILE A 33 4.53 3.45 -1.01
C ILE A 33 5.05 2.07 -1.40
N ARG A 34 6.02 2.03 -2.33
CA ARG A 34 6.83 0.84 -2.60
C ARG A 34 8.11 0.96 -1.78
N PRO A 35 8.39 0.04 -0.85
CA PRO A 35 9.66 0.08 -0.14
C PRO A 35 10.83 -0.16 -1.09
N ALA A 36 11.97 0.50 -0.84
CA ALA A 36 13.19 0.32 -1.62
C ALA A 36 13.94 -0.93 -1.10
N ILE A 37 13.36 -2.10 -1.31
CA ILE A 37 13.95 -3.41 -0.99
C ILE A 37 14.02 -4.25 -2.26
N GLU A 38 15.00 -5.14 -2.30
CA GLU A 38 15.18 -6.08 -3.41
C GLU A 38 13.97 -7.00 -3.56
N GLY A 39 13.57 -7.29 -4.79
CA GLY A 39 12.47 -8.20 -5.11
C GLY A 39 11.08 -7.58 -5.16
N MET A 40 10.95 -6.26 -4.97
CA MET A 40 9.64 -5.59 -5.08
C MET A 40 9.01 -5.66 -6.49
N ASP A 41 9.82 -5.93 -7.53
CA ASP A 41 9.34 -6.04 -8.91
C ASP A 41 9.10 -7.49 -9.35
N LEU A 42 9.27 -8.45 -8.45
CA LEU A 42 9.04 -9.87 -8.74
C LEU A 42 7.56 -10.14 -9.05
N PRO A 43 7.25 -11.08 -9.95
CA PRO A 43 5.90 -11.59 -10.14
C PRO A 43 5.31 -12.11 -8.82
N GLY A 44 4.08 -11.71 -8.49
CA GLY A 44 3.44 -12.06 -7.22
C GLY A 44 3.64 -11.02 -6.10
N VAL A 45 4.42 -9.96 -6.34
CA VAL A 45 4.57 -8.84 -5.41
C VAL A 45 3.72 -7.66 -5.87
N PHE A 46 2.81 -7.20 -5.02
CA PHE A 46 1.82 -6.17 -5.32
C PHE A 46 1.83 -5.03 -4.30
N THR A 47 1.31 -3.90 -4.71
CA THR A 47 0.73 -2.86 -3.86
C THR A 47 -0.77 -2.79 -4.13
N VAL A 48 -1.55 -2.22 -3.21
CA VAL A 48 -2.98 -2.02 -3.39
C VAL A 48 -3.36 -0.58 -3.11
N LYS A 49 -4.04 0.06 -4.08
CA LYS A 49 -4.52 1.45 -3.95
C LYS A 49 -5.84 1.67 -4.68
N ASN A 50 -6.04 1.02 -5.79
CA ASN A 50 -7.18 1.24 -6.68
C ASN A 50 -7.82 -0.09 -7.08
N LEU A 51 -8.95 0.00 -7.77
CA LEU A 51 -9.71 -1.17 -8.22
C LEU A 51 -8.92 -2.07 -9.18
N GLU A 52 -8.05 -1.49 -10.00
CA GLU A 52 -7.24 -2.26 -10.95
C GLU A 52 -6.18 -3.11 -10.24
N ASP A 53 -5.58 -2.58 -9.16
CA ASP A 53 -4.67 -3.37 -8.31
C ASP A 53 -5.43 -4.58 -7.71
N GLY A 54 -6.63 -4.36 -7.19
CA GLY A 54 -7.48 -5.44 -6.68
C GLY A 54 -7.83 -6.49 -7.74
N ARG A 55 -8.13 -6.05 -8.98
CA ARG A 55 -8.38 -6.98 -10.11
C ARG A 55 -7.14 -7.79 -10.47
N ARG A 56 -5.96 -7.19 -10.47
CA ARG A 56 -4.68 -7.86 -10.73
C ARG A 56 -4.39 -8.91 -9.66
N ILE A 57 -4.54 -8.58 -8.39
CA ILE A 57 -4.37 -9.51 -7.26
C ILE A 57 -5.36 -10.67 -7.41
N LYS A 58 -6.65 -10.39 -7.61
CA LYS A 58 -7.67 -11.41 -7.76
C LYS A 58 -7.43 -12.35 -8.95
N ARG A 59 -6.93 -11.82 -10.06
CA ARG A 59 -6.52 -12.62 -11.22
C ARG A 59 -5.37 -13.53 -10.86
N PHE A 60 -4.31 -12.99 -10.27
CA PHE A 60 -3.12 -13.73 -9.85
C PHE A 60 -3.47 -14.88 -8.91
N LEU A 61 -4.29 -14.64 -7.88
CA LEU A 61 -4.74 -15.67 -6.93
C LEU A 61 -5.40 -16.85 -7.64
N ARG A 62 -6.25 -16.57 -8.64
CA ARG A 62 -6.96 -17.63 -9.39
C ARG A 62 -6.03 -18.42 -10.32
N GLU A 63 -5.14 -17.71 -11.02
CA GLU A 63 -4.23 -18.33 -12.01
C GLU A 63 -3.17 -19.20 -11.33
N ARG A 64 -2.66 -18.76 -10.17
CA ARG A 64 -1.59 -19.45 -9.43
C ARG A 64 -2.09 -20.41 -8.35
N LYS A 65 -3.39 -20.42 -8.06
CA LYS A 65 -3.96 -21.20 -6.94
C LYS A 65 -3.21 -20.92 -5.63
N ALA A 66 -2.98 -19.63 -5.36
CA ALA A 66 -2.19 -19.18 -4.22
C ALA A 66 -2.85 -19.63 -2.91
N GLU A 67 -2.05 -20.13 -1.98
CA GLU A 67 -2.47 -20.63 -0.67
C GLU A 67 -1.91 -19.81 0.49
N ARG A 68 -0.80 -19.09 0.25
CA ARG A 68 -0.09 -18.33 1.29
C ARG A 68 0.20 -16.91 0.84
N ALA A 69 -0.06 -15.95 1.70
CA ALA A 69 0.25 -14.55 1.48
C ALA A 69 1.06 -13.96 2.62
N VAL A 70 2.01 -13.08 2.27
CA VAL A 70 2.70 -12.22 3.23
C VAL A 70 2.33 -10.77 2.95
N ILE A 71 1.91 -10.04 3.99
CA ILE A 71 1.58 -8.63 3.91
C ILE A 71 2.64 -7.81 4.65
N LEU A 72 3.29 -6.90 3.94
CA LEU A 72 4.23 -5.96 4.53
C LEU A 72 3.45 -4.77 5.10
N GLY A 73 3.38 -4.68 6.43
CA GLY A 73 2.62 -3.65 7.14
C GLY A 73 1.54 -4.22 8.04
N MET A 74 1.05 -3.38 8.96
CA MET A 74 -0.03 -3.71 9.90
C MET A 74 -0.94 -2.48 10.14
N GLY A 75 -1.22 -1.75 9.05
CA GLY A 75 -2.15 -0.62 9.02
C GLY A 75 -3.53 -1.04 8.51
N TYR A 76 -4.44 -0.09 8.30
CA TYR A 76 -5.81 -0.37 7.83
C TYR A 76 -5.85 -1.21 6.56
N ILE A 77 -5.08 -0.81 5.52
CA ILE A 77 -5.06 -1.55 4.26
C ILE A 77 -4.56 -2.99 4.46
N ALA A 78 -3.55 -3.17 5.34
CA ALA A 78 -3.04 -4.50 5.65
C ALA A 78 -4.11 -5.37 6.30
N LEU A 79 -4.90 -4.83 7.24
CA LEU A 79 -5.98 -5.56 7.92
C LEU A 79 -7.12 -5.91 6.95
N GLU A 80 -7.58 -4.97 6.12
CA GLU A 80 -8.60 -5.21 5.11
C GLU A 80 -8.17 -6.30 4.10
N MET A 81 -6.91 -6.25 3.67
CA MET A 81 -6.36 -7.29 2.80
C MET A 81 -6.22 -8.63 3.51
N THR A 82 -5.88 -8.63 4.81
CA THR A 82 -5.81 -9.85 5.62
C THR A 82 -7.18 -10.51 5.69
N GLU A 83 -8.22 -9.77 6.04
CA GLU A 83 -9.59 -10.27 6.10
C GLU A 83 -10.00 -10.88 4.76
N ALA A 84 -9.82 -10.14 3.67
CA ALA A 84 -10.19 -10.59 2.33
C ALA A 84 -9.44 -11.87 1.90
N LEU A 85 -8.16 -12.03 2.24
CA LEU A 85 -7.36 -13.19 1.88
C LEU A 85 -7.67 -14.40 2.77
N VAL A 86 -7.88 -14.20 4.08
CA VAL A 86 -8.31 -15.27 5.00
C VAL A 86 -9.69 -15.79 4.61
N ASP A 87 -10.63 -14.93 4.25
CA ASP A 87 -11.97 -15.34 3.78
C ASP A 87 -11.93 -16.09 2.43
N LEU A 88 -10.87 -15.90 1.63
CA LEU A 88 -10.58 -16.69 0.44
C LEU A 88 -9.83 -18.01 0.76
N GLY A 89 -9.53 -18.29 2.02
CA GLY A 89 -8.89 -19.51 2.49
C GLY A 89 -7.37 -19.50 2.47
N LEU A 90 -6.71 -18.35 2.29
CA LEU A 90 -5.26 -18.26 2.33
C LEU A 90 -4.73 -18.22 3.77
N ALA A 91 -3.58 -18.84 4.01
CA ALA A 91 -2.76 -18.57 5.18
C ALA A 91 -2.10 -17.20 5.01
N VAL A 92 -2.21 -16.33 6.02
CA VAL A 92 -1.73 -14.95 5.93
C VAL A 92 -0.76 -14.63 7.07
N ASP A 93 0.39 -14.07 6.71
CA ASP A 93 1.39 -13.55 7.64
C ASP A 93 1.53 -12.03 7.45
N LEU A 94 1.54 -11.27 8.53
CA LEU A 94 1.83 -9.84 8.52
C LEU A 94 3.22 -9.58 9.12
N VAL A 95 4.01 -8.72 8.47
CA VAL A 95 5.34 -8.37 8.94
C VAL A 95 5.56 -6.86 8.92
N LYS A 96 6.19 -6.30 9.97
CA LYS A 96 6.54 -4.88 10.04
C LYS A 96 7.71 -4.62 10.99
N PRO A 97 8.52 -3.53 10.74
CA PRO A 97 9.76 -3.29 11.49
C PRO A 97 9.56 -2.74 12.91
N ARG A 98 8.41 -2.16 13.24
CA ARG A 98 8.13 -1.59 14.56
C ARG A 98 7.13 -2.46 15.30
N ALA A 99 7.31 -2.61 16.60
CA ALA A 99 6.36 -3.32 17.46
C ALA A 99 4.97 -2.69 17.43
N GLY A 100 3.94 -3.52 17.64
CA GLY A 100 2.54 -3.13 17.79
C GLY A 100 1.75 -3.09 16.51
N LEU A 101 0.54 -3.60 16.56
CA LEU A 101 -0.49 -3.52 15.53
C LEU A 101 -1.11 -2.11 15.58
N LEU A 102 -1.47 -1.54 14.41
CA LEU A 102 -2.14 -0.23 14.30
C LEU A 102 -1.40 0.87 15.09
N PRO A 103 -0.30 1.43 14.58
CA PRO A 103 0.63 2.26 15.33
C PRO A 103 0.04 3.57 15.91
N TRP A 104 -1.13 3.98 15.43
CA TRP A 104 -1.89 5.14 15.94
C TRP A 104 -2.93 4.76 17.02
N LEU A 105 -3.20 3.46 17.23
CA LEU A 105 -4.17 2.99 18.20
C LEU A 105 -3.49 2.72 19.56
N HIS A 106 -4.15 3.11 20.64
CA HIS A 106 -3.64 2.79 21.97
C HIS A 106 -3.52 1.26 22.11
N ARG A 107 -2.45 0.82 22.77
CA ARG A 107 -2.09 -0.60 22.88
C ARG A 107 -3.23 -1.50 23.38
N GLU A 108 -3.98 -1.03 24.39
CA GLU A 108 -5.10 -1.79 24.96
C GLU A 108 -6.25 -1.96 23.95
N LEU A 109 -6.46 -0.97 23.06
CA LEU A 109 -7.47 -1.07 22.02
C LEU A 109 -7.01 -1.94 20.82
N ALA A 110 -5.71 -2.05 20.60
CA ALA A 110 -5.15 -2.93 19.57
C ALA A 110 -5.15 -4.41 19.98
N LYS A 111 -5.20 -4.70 21.28
CA LYS A 111 -5.14 -6.07 21.83
C LYS A 111 -6.28 -6.97 21.33
N PRO A 112 -7.57 -6.59 21.39
CA PRO A 112 -8.65 -7.44 20.85
C PRO A 112 -8.50 -7.73 19.36
N VAL A 113 -7.97 -6.77 18.56
CA VAL A 113 -7.73 -6.97 17.14
C VAL A 113 -6.63 -8.01 16.92
N ARG A 114 -5.54 -7.93 17.69
CA ARG A 114 -4.46 -8.93 17.67
C ARG A 114 -4.99 -10.32 17.99
N GLU A 115 -5.71 -10.46 19.09
CA GLU A 115 -6.30 -11.73 19.55
C GLU A 115 -7.23 -12.35 18.49
N LEU A 116 -8.04 -11.53 17.81
CA LEU A 116 -8.92 -11.99 16.75
C LEU A 116 -8.14 -12.49 15.53
N LEU A 117 -7.06 -11.80 15.12
CA LEU A 117 -6.21 -12.23 14.01
C LEU A 117 -5.50 -13.55 14.34
N GLU A 118 -4.94 -13.67 15.53
CA GLU A 118 -4.29 -14.91 16.02
C GLU A 118 -5.28 -16.08 16.07
N GLN A 119 -6.51 -15.87 16.56
CA GLN A 119 -7.59 -16.88 16.55
C GLN A 119 -7.97 -17.33 15.15
N ARG A 120 -7.81 -16.44 14.14
CA ARG A 120 -8.03 -16.78 12.73
C ARG A 120 -6.80 -17.40 12.04
N GLY A 121 -5.75 -17.68 12.80
CA GLY A 121 -4.52 -18.30 12.29
C GLY A 121 -3.60 -17.36 11.53
N VAL A 122 -3.76 -16.04 11.69
CA VAL A 122 -2.88 -15.03 11.07
C VAL A 122 -1.58 -14.92 11.83
N GLY A 123 -0.44 -15.07 11.14
CA GLY A 123 0.89 -14.86 11.71
C GLY A 123 1.19 -13.36 11.87
N LEU A 124 1.65 -12.93 13.05
CA LEU A 124 1.96 -11.54 13.37
C LEU A 124 3.43 -11.38 13.75
N TYR A 125 4.23 -10.81 12.84
CA TYR A 125 5.67 -10.63 12.97
C TYR A 125 6.00 -9.13 13.06
N ASP A 126 5.67 -8.50 14.18
CA ASP A 126 6.04 -7.12 14.48
C ASP A 126 7.43 -7.07 15.15
N GLY A 127 8.23 -6.07 14.75
CA GLY A 127 9.65 -5.96 15.13
C GLY A 127 10.62 -6.46 14.06
N TYR A 128 10.14 -7.04 12.97
CA TYR A 128 10.93 -7.56 11.88
C TYR A 128 10.97 -6.59 10.68
N ARG A 129 12.17 -6.18 10.29
CA ARG A 129 12.40 -5.36 9.09
C ARG A 129 12.65 -6.28 7.90
N VAL A 130 11.81 -6.17 6.88
CA VAL A 130 12.04 -6.89 5.62
C VAL A 130 13.24 -6.29 4.89
N ASP A 131 14.20 -7.14 4.53
CA ASP A 131 15.44 -6.76 3.85
C ASP A 131 15.33 -7.01 2.34
N ARG A 132 14.73 -8.12 1.95
CA ARG A 132 14.55 -8.51 0.54
C ARG A 132 13.41 -9.52 0.37
N ILE A 133 12.96 -9.66 -0.87
CA ILE A 133 12.08 -10.74 -1.32
C ILE A 133 12.84 -11.50 -2.40
N SER A 134 12.94 -12.81 -2.28
CA SER A 134 13.50 -13.67 -3.31
C SER A 134 12.44 -14.58 -3.92
N ALA A 135 12.71 -15.10 -5.11
CA ALA A 135 11.86 -16.06 -5.79
C ALA A 135 12.66 -17.35 -6.08
N ASP A 136 11.99 -18.49 -5.91
CA ASP A 136 12.44 -19.79 -6.38
C ASP A 136 11.27 -20.43 -7.15
N GLY A 137 11.37 -20.42 -8.46
CA GLY A 137 10.25 -20.72 -9.34
C GLY A 137 9.07 -19.77 -9.09
N ASP A 138 7.92 -20.33 -8.76
CA ASP A 138 6.70 -19.58 -8.47
C ASP A 138 6.54 -19.21 -6.98
N ARG A 139 7.45 -19.66 -6.12
CA ARG A 139 7.44 -19.42 -4.67
C ARG A 139 8.26 -18.20 -4.32
N LEU A 140 7.67 -17.32 -3.52
CA LEU A 140 8.36 -16.17 -2.94
C LEU A 140 8.82 -16.48 -1.51
N THR A 141 9.91 -15.82 -1.10
CA THR A 141 10.37 -15.81 0.30
C THR A 141 10.64 -14.39 0.72
N VAL A 142 9.94 -13.95 1.77
CA VAL A 142 10.18 -12.65 2.43
C VAL A 142 11.21 -12.84 3.53
N HIS A 143 12.33 -12.15 3.43
CA HIS A 143 13.44 -12.22 4.39
C HIS A 143 13.44 -10.99 5.31
N ALA A 144 13.54 -11.22 6.61
CA ALA A 144 13.53 -10.17 7.63
C ALA A 144 14.46 -10.56 8.80
N GLY A 145 15.77 -10.31 8.66
CA GLY A 145 16.78 -10.79 9.59
C GLY A 145 16.88 -12.32 9.58
N ASP A 146 16.63 -12.95 10.70
CA ASP A 146 16.57 -14.42 10.87
C ASP A 146 15.22 -15.04 10.47
N LEU A 147 14.20 -14.21 10.22
CA LEU A 147 12.89 -14.66 9.78
C LEU A 147 12.86 -14.84 8.26
N ALA A 148 12.31 -15.97 7.80
CA ALA A 148 12.02 -16.25 6.40
C ALA A 148 10.58 -16.77 6.25
N LEU A 149 9.73 -16.01 5.55
CA LEU A 149 8.33 -16.34 5.34
C LEU A 149 8.10 -16.72 3.88
N SER A 150 7.64 -17.95 3.66
CA SER A 150 7.29 -18.45 2.32
C SER A 150 5.91 -17.94 1.91
N ALA A 151 5.77 -17.50 0.66
CA ALA A 151 4.53 -16.97 0.12
C ALA A 151 4.37 -17.30 -1.37
N ASP A 152 3.12 -17.35 -1.83
CA ASP A 152 2.74 -17.32 -3.24
C ASP A 152 2.45 -15.88 -3.69
N LEU A 153 2.08 -15.02 -2.72
CA LEU A 153 1.69 -13.63 -2.91
C LEU A 153 2.30 -12.75 -1.82
N VAL A 154 2.85 -11.60 -2.20
CA VAL A 154 3.28 -10.55 -1.26
C VAL A 154 2.54 -9.25 -1.57
N ILE A 155 1.99 -8.61 -0.52
CA ILE A 155 1.33 -7.30 -0.64
C ILE A 155 2.07 -6.28 0.21
N ALA A 156 2.61 -5.23 -0.41
CA ALA A 156 3.17 -4.11 0.32
C ALA A 156 2.07 -3.09 0.67
N ALA A 157 1.69 -3.05 1.95
CA ALA A 157 0.66 -2.18 2.54
C ALA A 157 1.26 -1.27 3.63
N ILE A 158 2.40 -0.62 3.32
CA ILE A 158 3.20 0.18 4.27
C ILE A 158 2.78 1.66 4.33
N GLY A 159 1.73 2.04 3.62
CA GLY A 159 1.18 3.39 3.57
C GLY A 159 1.11 3.98 2.18
N VAL A 160 0.75 5.26 2.13
CA VAL A 160 0.58 6.02 0.89
C VAL A 160 1.34 7.35 0.96
N ARG A 161 1.69 7.89 -0.20
CA ARG A 161 2.27 9.23 -0.35
C ARG A 161 1.28 10.12 -1.11
N PRO A 162 0.97 11.33 -0.61
CA PRO A 162 0.13 12.28 -1.32
C PRO A 162 0.68 12.66 -2.71
N CYS A 163 -0.19 12.78 -3.70
CA CYS A 163 0.15 13.27 -5.04
C CYS A 163 0.07 14.81 -5.04
N ALA A 164 1.02 15.47 -4.38
CA ALA A 164 1.00 16.91 -4.15
C ALA A 164 1.84 17.72 -5.16
N SER A 165 2.52 17.08 -6.11
CA SER A 165 3.44 17.74 -7.04
C SER A 165 2.79 18.86 -7.85
N LEU A 166 1.54 18.70 -8.26
CA LEU A 166 0.80 19.76 -8.97
C LEU A 166 0.56 21.00 -8.09
N ALA A 167 0.23 20.77 -6.81
CA ALA A 167 0.02 21.85 -5.85
C ALA A 167 1.33 22.57 -5.52
N GLU A 168 2.41 21.81 -5.33
CA GLU A 168 3.76 22.34 -5.11
C GLU A 168 4.23 23.19 -6.29
N GLN A 169 4.11 22.71 -7.53
CA GLN A 169 4.41 23.46 -8.75
C GLN A 169 3.55 24.70 -8.92
N ALA A 170 2.33 24.69 -8.40
CA ALA A 170 1.45 25.85 -8.37
C ALA A 170 1.76 26.81 -7.19
N GLY A 171 2.81 26.57 -6.41
CA GLY A 171 3.21 27.41 -5.28
C GLY A 171 2.27 27.33 -4.08
N LEU A 172 1.54 26.22 -3.90
CA LEU A 172 0.74 25.98 -2.71
C LEU A 172 1.58 25.35 -1.61
N GLU A 173 1.28 25.71 -0.37
CA GLU A 173 1.95 25.18 0.82
C GLU A 173 1.61 23.69 1.02
N LEU A 174 2.62 22.91 1.41
CA LEU A 174 2.45 21.53 1.80
C LEU A 174 2.63 21.38 3.31
N SER A 175 1.87 20.44 3.90
CA SER A 175 2.02 20.05 5.29
C SER A 175 3.33 19.28 5.52
N VAL A 176 3.71 19.08 6.78
CA VAL A 176 4.87 18.26 7.18
C VAL A 176 4.79 16.84 6.63
N GLY A 177 3.59 16.29 6.41
CA GLY A 177 3.36 14.97 5.81
C GLY A 177 3.35 14.97 4.28
N GLY A 178 3.62 16.12 3.61
CA GLY A 178 3.63 16.26 2.15
C GLY A 178 2.24 16.31 1.52
N SER A 179 1.16 16.41 2.30
CA SER A 179 -0.19 16.71 1.79
C SER A 179 -0.38 18.19 1.55
N ILE A 180 -1.33 18.56 0.70
CA ILE A 180 -1.67 19.97 0.46
C ILE A 180 -2.18 20.58 1.77
N ALA A 181 -1.60 21.69 2.21
CA ALA A 181 -2.09 22.41 3.36
C ALA A 181 -3.44 23.07 3.04
N THR A 182 -4.38 22.95 3.97
CA THR A 182 -5.71 23.58 3.86
C THR A 182 -6.00 24.31 5.15
N ASP A 183 -6.64 25.47 5.04
CA ASP A 183 -7.30 26.17 6.14
C ASP A 183 -8.69 25.56 6.41
N ARG A 184 -9.32 26.02 7.48
CA ARG A 184 -10.69 25.61 7.86
C ARG A 184 -11.74 26.44 7.15
#